data_02d105fbe7fabb98e8404933b9750c55
#
_entry.id   02d105fbe7fabb98e8404933b9750c55
#
_cell.length_a   1.000
_cell.length_b   1.000
_cell.length_c   1.000
_cell.angle_alpha   90.00
_cell.angle_beta   90.00
_cell.angle_gamma   90.00
#
_symmetry.space_group_name_H-M   'P 1'
#
loop_
_entity.id
_entity.type
_entity.pdbx_description
1 polymer ?
#
loop_
_entity_poly.entity_id
_entity_poly.type
_entity_poly.pdbx_seq_one_letter_code
_entity_poly.pdbx_strand_id
1 'polypeptide(L)'
;MRYLTIALTKGRLAYQTLELLEKVGITCDEMKNKDTRKLIFTDEEHKLRLFLAKGPDVPTYVEYGAADIGIVGKDTILEEGRRLYEVLDLGYGKCRMCVCGPESARELLQHNQQIRVATKYPNIAKDYFYNRKHQTVEMIKLNGSIELAPIVGLSEVIVDIVETGSTLRENGLTVLEEVCPLSARMVVNQVSMRMENERITKLIQDLKGALV
;
A
#
# COMPACT_ATOMS: atom_id res chain seq x y z
N MET A 1 -9.15 -30.36 -4.01
CA MET A 1 -9.25 -28.91 -3.79
C MET A 1 -7.88 -28.31 -3.97
N ARG A 2 -7.68 -27.31 -4.84
CA ARG A 2 -6.37 -26.64 -5.04
C ARG A 2 -6.05 -25.72 -3.87
N TYR A 3 -4.80 -25.38 -3.72
CA TYR A 3 -4.40 -24.34 -2.77
C TYR A 3 -4.80 -22.96 -3.29
N LEU A 4 -5.31 -22.11 -2.39
CA LEU A 4 -5.35 -20.67 -2.61
C LEU A 4 -4.02 -20.07 -2.17
N THR A 5 -3.44 -19.25 -3.00
CA THR A 5 -2.15 -18.61 -2.73
C THR A 5 -2.35 -17.15 -2.33
N ILE A 6 -1.76 -16.76 -1.19
CA ILE A 6 -1.86 -15.41 -0.62
C ILE A 6 -0.46 -14.77 -0.62
N ALA A 7 -0.31 -13.65 -1.33
CA ALA A 7 0.88 -12.83 -1.30
C ALA A 7 0.77 -11.75 -0.22
N LEU A 8 1.71 -11.70 0.72
CA LEU A 8 1.75 -10.73 1.80
C LEU A 8 2.89 -9.73 1.59
N THR A 9 2.62 -8.45 1.82
CA THR A 9 3.66 -7.42 1.86
C THR A 9 4.58 -7.63 3.05
N LYS A 10 5.90 -7.79 2.80
CA LYS A 10 6.92 -7.95 3.86
C LYS A 10 6.87 -6.80 4.88
N GLY A 11 7.18 -7.12 6.14
CA GLY A 11 7.28 -6.16 7.23
C GLY A 11 6.02 -6.09 8.09
N ARG A 12 5.70 -4.91 8.65
CA ARG A 12 4.63 -4.70 9.63
C ARG A 12 3.27 -5.25 9.16
N LEU A 13 2.91 -5.02 7.89
CA LEU A 13 1.63 -5.50 7.36
C LEU A 13 1.52 -7.02 7.38
N ALA A 14 2.61 -7.77 7.10
CA ALA A 14 2.58 -9.22 7.17
C ALA A 14 2.24 -9.72 8.58
N TYR A 15 2.88 -9.16 9.62
CA TYR A 15 2.61 -9.55 11.01
C TYR A 15 1.16 -9.27 11.42
N GLN A 16 0.65 -8.07 11.11
CA GLN A 16 -0.74 -7.70 11.39
C GLN A 16 -1.73 -8.60 10.62
N THR A 17 -1.37 -9.02 9.40
CA THR A 17 -2.18 -9.95 8.62
C THR A 17 -2.19 -11.34 9.25
N LEU A 18 -1.04 -11.84 9.71
CA LEU A 18 -0.96 -13.14 10.38
C LEU A 18 -1.79 -13.16 11.66
N GLU A 19 -1.71 -12.10 12.47
CA GLU A 19 -2.54 -11.95 13.67
C GLU A 19 -4.05 -11.95 13.33
N LEU A 20 -4.44 -11.32 12.22
CA LEU A 20 -5.83 -11.33 11.77
C LEU A 20 -6.26 -12.71 11.26
N LEU A 21 -5.40 -13.42 10.51
CA LEU A 21 -5.65 -14.78 10.04
C LEU A 21 -5.81 -15.76 11.21
N GLU A 22 -5.03 -15.63 12.27
CA GLU A 22 -5.14 -16.45 13.47
C GLU A 22 -6.50 -16.28 14.18
N LYS A 23 -7.07 -15.09 14.19
CA LYS A 23 -8.41 -14.86 14.75
C LYS A 23 -9.52 -15.66 14.04
N VAL A 24 -9.27 -16.04 12.78
CA VAL A 24 -10.19 -16.85 11.98
C VAL A 24 -9.74 -18.31 11.83
N GLY A 25 -8.80 -18.74 12.69
CA GLY A 25 -8.33 -20.12 12.77
C GLY A 25 -7.26 -20.51 11.75
N ILE A 26 -6.74 -19.57 10.97
CA ILE A 26 -5.67 -19.84 9.99
C ILE A 26 -4.33 -19.51 10.64
N THR A 27 -3.51 -20.54 10.87
CA THR A 27 -2.21 -20.39 11.53
C THR A 27 -1.06 -20.71 10.60
N CYS A 28 0.02 -19.95 10.70
CA CYS A 28 1.25 -20.18 9.95
C CYS A 28 2.48 -19.81 10.79
N ASP A 29 2.74 -20.61 11.84
CA ASP A 29 3.81 -20.33 12.82
C ASP A 29 5.20 -20.29 12.22
N GLU A 30 5.47 -21.12 11.20
CA GLU A 30 6.75 -21.07 10.47
C GLU A 30 7.05 -19.70 9.86
N MET A 31 6.01 -18.94 9.51
CA MET A 31 6.16 -17.61 8.89
C MET A 31 6.57 -16.52 9.88
N LYS A 32 6.37 -16.78 11.17
CA LYS A 32 6.80 -15.89 12.26
C LYS A 32 8.29 -16.07 12.61
N ASN A 33 8.90 -17.19 12.19
CA ASN A 33 10.32 -17.44 12.42
C ASN A 33 11.16 -16.54 11.50
N LYS A 34 11.88 -15.58 12.10
CA LYS A 34 12.74 -14.61 11.37
C LYS A 34 13.95 -15.25 10.72
N ASP A 35 14.37 -16.42 11.18
CA ASP A 35 15.57 -17.13 10.69
C ASP A 35 15.24 -18.07 9.52
N THR A 36 13.97 -18.24 9.17
CA THR A 36 13.59 -19.10 8.05
C THR A 36 14.00 -18.49 6.71
N ARG A 37 14.56 -19.33 5.84
CA ARG A 37 14.82 -19.03 4.42
C ARG A 37 13.73 -19.58 3.50
N LYS A 38 12.69 -20.15 4.08
CA LYS A 38 11.55 -20.71 3.32
C LYS A 38 10.81 -19.55 2.64
N LEU A 39 10.42 -19.76 1.39
CA LEU A 39 9.74 -18.76 0.58
C LEU A 39 8.23 -18.95 0.55
N ILE A 40 7.77 -20.21 0.65
CA ILE A 40 6.36 -20.59 0.60
C ILE A 40 6.03 -21.34 1.88
N PHE A 41 4.94 -20.93 2.51
CA PHE A 41 4.40 -21.52 3.73
C PHE A 41 3.03 -22.11 3.41
N THR A 42 2.71 -23.28 3.97
CA THR A 42 1.51 -24.02 3.63
C THR A 42 0.70 -24.32 4.86
N ASP A 43 -0.58 -23.97 4.83
CA ASP A 43 -1.61 -24.45 5.74
C ASP A 43 -2.38 -25.57 5.03
N GLU A 44 -2.16 -26.82 5.49
CA GLU A 44 -2.75 -28.02 4.89
C GLU A 44 -4.23 -28.16 5.22
N GLU A 45 -4.67 -27.68 6.37
CA GLU A 45 -6.04 -27.76 6.82
C GLU A 45 -6.96 -26.90 5.95
N HIS A 46 -6.58 -25.63 5.74
CA HIS A 46 -7.37 -24.69 4.95
C HIS A 46 -7.00 -24.69 3.46
N LYS A 47 -6.00 -25.50 3.06
CA LYS A 47 -5.44 -25.52 1.68
C LYS A 47 -5.01 -24.14 1.21
N LEU A 48 -4.22 -23.46 2.05
CA LEU A 48 -3.64 -22.16 1.76
C LEU A 48 -2.13 -22.27 1.57
N ARG A 49 -1.60 -21.40 0.71
CA ARG A 49 -0.17 -21.11 0.57
C ARG A 49 0.05 -19.63 0.77
N LEU A 50 1.06 -19.29 1.55
CA LEU A 50 1.42 -17.92 1.83
C LEU A 50 2.86 -17.67 1.43
N PHE A 51 3.15 -16.49 0.90
CA PHE A 51 4.51 -16.04 0.69
C PHE A 51 4.66 -14.54 0.91
N LEU A 52 5.90 -14.11 1.18
CA LEU A 52 6.25 -12.71 1.42
C LEU A 52 6.89 -12.09 0.18
N ALA A 53 6.36 -10.95 -0.27
CA ALA A 53 6.92 -10.17 -1.37
C ALA A 53 7.15 -8.71 -0.97
N LYS A 54 7.90 -7.95 -1.76
CA LYS A 54 7.94 -6.49 -1.63
C LYS A 54 6.58 -5.91 -1.98
N GLY A 55 6.16 -4.84 -1.27
CA GLY A 55 4.84 -4.22 -1.49
C GLY A 55 4.52 -3.97 -2.97
N PRO A 56 5.37 -3.28 -3.74
CA PRO A 56 5.12 -3.01 -5.16
C PRO A 56 4.98 -4.26 -6.05
N ASP A 57 5.52 -5.40 -5.63
CA ASP A 57 5.47 -6.64 -6.41
C ASP A 57 4.16 -7.43 -6.17
N VAL A 58 3.51 -7.26 -5.00
CA VAL A 58 2.28 -7.99 -4.64
C VAL A 58 1.17 -7.84 -5.69
N PRO A 59 0.83 -6.63 -6.17
CA PRO A 59 -0.16 -6.47 -7.22
C PRO A 59 0.16 -7.24 -8.50
N THR A 60 1.43 -7.32 -8.87
CA THR A 60 1.88 -8.09 -10.03
C THR A 60 1.63 -9.59 -9.86
N TYR A 61 2.01 -10.17 -8.71
CA TYR A 61 1.75 -11.59 -8.43
C TYR A 61 0.26 -11.92 -8.50
N VAL A 62 -0.59 -11.01 -8.00
CA VAL A 62 -2.05 -11.21 -8.02
C VAL A 62 -2.61 -11.04 -9.44
N GLU A 63 -2.22 -10.01 -10.18
CA GLU A 63 -2.71 -9.78 -11.53
C GLU A 63 -2.41 -10.96 -12.46
N TYR A 64 -1.20 -11.51 -12.39
CA TYR A 64 -0.78 -12.65 -13.21
C TYR A 64 -1.27 -14.02 -12.69
N GLY A 65 -2.03 -14.06 -11.58
CA GLY A 65 -2.59 -15.29 -11.02
C GLY A 65 -1.56 -16.21 -10.34
N ALA A 66 -0.33 -15.72 -10.10
CA ALA A 66 0.66 -16.41 -9.27
C ALA A 66 0.25 -16.40 -7.78
N ALA A 67 -0.52 -15.41 -7.38
CA ALA A 67 -1.29 -15.38 -6.15
C ALA A 67 -2.78 -15.14 -6.47
N ASP A 68 -3.65 -15.79 -5.72
CA ASP A 68 -5.10 -15.58 -5.81
C ASP A 68 -5.52 -14.31 -5.08
N ILE A 69 -4.84 -14.04 -3.98
CA ILE A 69 -5.12 -12.97 -3.02
C ILE A 69 -3.81 -12.23 -2.72
N GLY A 70 -3.90 -10.92 -2.52
CA GLY A 70 -2.80 -10.10 -2.05
C GLY A 70 -3.19 -9.22 -0.87
N ILE A 71 -2.26 -9.03 0.07
CA ILE A 71 -2.40 -8.04 1.13
C ILE A 71 -1.35 -6.97 0.94
N VAL A 72 -1.81 -5.75 0.73
CA VAL A 72 -0.97 -4.63 0.27
C VAL A 72 -1.52 -3.30 0.74
N GLY A 73 -0.68 -2.27 0.83
CA GLY A 73 -1.12 -0.91 1.12
C GLY A 73 -1.94 -0.29 -0.01
N LYS A 74 -2.91 0.55 0.33
CA LYS A 74 -3.73 1.29 -0.64
C LYS A 74 -2.86 2.19 -1.54
N ASP A 75 -1.76 2.74 -1.02
CA ASP A 75 -0.76 3.48 -1.79
C ASP A 75 -0.22 2.67 -2.97
N THR A 76 0.13 1.42 -2.72
CA THR A 76 0.65 0.53 -3.76
C THR A 76 -0.41 0.20 -4.82
N ILE A 77 -1.67 -0.02 -4.40
CA ILE A 77 -2.77 -0.27 -5.35
C ILE A 77 -2.95 0.94 -6.29
N LEU A 78 -2.95 2.14 -5.73
CA LEU A 78 -3.13 3.38 -6.49
C LEU A 78 -1.93 3.66 -7.41
N GLU A 79 -0.71 3.42 -6.92
CA GLU A 79 0.52 3.69 -7.68
C GLU A 79 0.71 2.69 -8.83
N GLU A 80 0.50 1.39 -8.57
CA GLU A 80 0.72 0.34 -9.58
C GLU A 80 -0.41 0.26 -10.63
N GLY A 81 -1.64 0.66 -10.28
CA GLY A 81 -2.77 0.75 -11.20
C GLY A 81 -3.16 -0.58 -11.87
N ARG A 82 -2.88 -1.73 -11.21
CA ARG A 82 -3.12 -3.08 -11.74
C ARG A 82 -4.60 -3.45 -11.76
N ARG A 83 -4.97 -4.38 -12.64
CA ARG A 83 -6.35 -4.87 -12.78
C ARG A 83 -6.70 -5.92 -11.73
N LEU A 84 -7.09 -5.46 -10.54
CA LEU A 84 -7.40 -6.29 -9.37
C LEU A 84 -8.78 -5.93 -8.83
N TYR A 85 -9.39 -6.84 -8.09
CA TYR A 85 -10.51 -6.50 -7.22
C TYR A 85 -9.98 -6.13 -5.83
N GLU A 86 -10.22 -4.90 -5.40
CA GLU A 86 -10.03 -4.49 -4.01
C GLU A 86 -11.31 -4.85 -3.25
N VAL A 87 -11.23 -5.81 -2.33
CA VAL A 87 -12.41 -6.45 -1.75
C VAL A 87 -12.63 -6.16 -0.26
N LEU A 88 -11.57 -5.76 0.47
CA LEU A 88 -11.68 -5.50 1.90
C LEU A 88 -10.65 -4.46 2.36
N ASP A 89 -11.12 -3.48 3.14
CA ASP A 89 -10.26 -2.63 3.97
C ASP A 89 -9.97 -3.36 5.28
N LEU A 90 -8.70 -3.62 5.54
CA LEU A 90 -8.27 -4.38 6.70
C LEU A 90 -8.13 -3.52 7.97
N GLY A 91 -8.32 -2.20 7.86
CA GLY A 91 -8.42 -1.28 9.00
C GLY A 91 -7.13 -1.04 9.78
N TYR A 92 -6.01 -1.66 9.41
CA TYR A 92 -4.68 -1.43 10.00
C TYR A 92 -3.70 -0.82 8.99
N GLY A 93 -2.50 -0.44 9.46
CA GLY A 93 -1.52 0.29 8.63
C GLY A 93 -2.05 1.65 8.18
N LYS A 94 -2.92 2.28 9.00
CA LYS A 94 -3.54 3.57 8.68
C LYS A 94 -2.49 4.67 8.59
N CYS A 95 -2.52 5.39 7.49
CA CYS A 95 -1.72 6.58 7.22
C CYS A 95 -2.45 7.43 6.17
N ARG A 96 -1.78 8.42 5.62
CA ARG A 96 -2.36 9.26 4.56
C ARG A 96 -1.30 9.67 3.55
N MET A 97 -1.68 9.81 2.30
CA MET A 97 -0.87 10.44 1.27
C MET A 97 -1.05 11.95 1.38
N CYS A 98 0.05 12.69 1.42
CA CYS A 98 0.03 14.13 1.61
C CYS A 98 0.98 14.84 0.65
N VAL A 99 0.64 16.08 0.30
CA VAL A 99 1.59 17.07 -0.22
C VAL A 99 2.26 17.72 0.99
N CYS A 100 3.57 17.66 1.05
CA CYS A 100 4.35 18.21 2.16
C CYS A 100 5.47 19.11 1.64
N GLY A 101 5.88 20.07 2.46
CA GLY A 101 6.95 21.00 2.12
C GLY A 101 7.18 22.01 3.24
N PRO A 102 8.07 23.00 3.05
CA PRO A 102 8.16 24.13 3.94
C PRO A 102 6.86 24.92 3.90
N GLU A 103 6.48 25.58 5.00
CA GLU A 103 5.22 26.35 5.08
C GLU A 103 5.14 27.44 3.99
N SER A 104 6.26 28.02 3.59
CA SER A 104 6.35 28.98 2.48
C SER A 104 5.89 28.46 1.13
N ALA A 105 5.92 27.13 0.92
CA ALA A 105 5.46 26.51 -0.33
C ALA A 105 3.91 26.47 -0.45
N ARG A 106 3.18 26.75 0.63
CA ARG A 106 1.71 26.74 0.63
C ARG A 106 1.11 27.73 -0.40
N GLU A 107 1.71 28.91 -0.52
CA GLU A 107 1.28 29.91 -1.50
C GLU A 107 1.48 29.45 -2.94
N LEU A 108 2.57 28.70 -3.22
CA LEU A 108 2.86 28.17 -4.56
C LEU A 108 1.77 27.19 -5.03
N LEU A 109 1.18 26.44 -4.09
CA LEU A 109 0.09 25.51 -4.39
C LEU A 109 -1.24 26.23 -4.70
N GLN A 110 -1.42 27.46 -4.26
CA GLN A 110 -2.64 28.27 -4.48
C GLN A 110 -2.63 29.02 -5.81
N HIS A 111 -1.46 29.38 -6.30
CA HIS A 111 -1.33 30.30 -7.45
C HIS A 111 -1.06 29.59 -8.78
N ASN A 112 -1.25 28.27 -8.90
CA ASN A 112 -1.01 27.49 -10.12
C ASN A 112 0.37 27.75 -10.77
N GLN A 113 1.36 28.10 -9.94
CA GLN A 113 2.72 28.25 -10.41
C GLN A 113 3.30 26.88 -10.80
N GLN A 114 4.20 26.88 -11.76
CA GLN A 114 4.94 25.67 -12.09
C GLN A 114 5.88 25.34 -10.93
N ILE A 115 5.66 24.19 -10.28
CA ILE A 115 6.44 23.69 -9.16
C ILE A 115 7.01 22.30 -9.49
N ARG A 116 8.12 21.98 -8.83
CA ARG A 116 8.72 20.64 -8.86
C ARG A 116 8.19 19.83 -7.68
N VAL A 117 7.77 18.62 -7.95
CA VAL A 117 7.20 17.68 -6.97
C VAL A 117 8.06 16.43 -6.93
N ALA A 118 8.77 16.20 -5.83
CA ALA A 118 9.53 14.96 -5.65
C ALA A 118 8.66 13.91 -4.95
N THR A 119 8.69 12.68 -5.44
CA THR A 119 7.84 11.61 -4.90
C THR A 119 8.35 10.21 -5.27
N LYS A 120 8.01 9.23 -4.43
CA LYS A 120 8.10 7.81 -4.76
C LYS A 120 6.85 7.33 -5.52
N TYR A 121 5.78 8.12 -5.52
CA TYR A 121 4.43 7.79 -6.01
C TYR A 121 4.00 8.71 -7.16
N PRO A 122 4.69 8.65 -8.32
CA PRO A 122 4.42 9.58 -9.43
C PRO A 122 3.02 9.46 -10.02
N ASN A 123 2.40 8.26 -10.02
CA ASN A 123 1.05 8.09 -10.56
C ASN A 123 -0.01 8.71 -9.64
N ILE A 124 0.12 8.54 -8.32
CA ILE A 124 -0.75 9.19 -7.34
C ILE A 124 -0.59 10.71 -7.41
N ALA A 125 0.65 11.19 -7.47
CA ALA A 125 0.92 12.62 -7.55
C ALA A 125 0.38 13.24 -8.85
N LYS A 126 0.54 12.56 -9.99
CA LYS A 126 -0.06 12.99 -11.27
C LYS A 126 -1.57 13.07 -11.20
N ASP A 127 -2.23 12.03 -10.66
CA ASP A 127 -3.69 12.04 -10.50
C ASP A 127 -4.13 13.25 -9.67
N TYR A 128 -3.43 13.50 -8.56
CA TYR A 128 -3.74 14.61 -7.69
C TYR A 128 -3.57 15.97 -8.37
N PHE A 129 -2.39 16.27 -8.92
CA PHE A 129 -2.12 17.59 -9.50
C PHE A 129 -2.84 17.80 -10.82
N TYR A 130 -2.80 16.84 -11.76
CA TYR A 130 -3.36 17.06 -13.09
C TYR A 130 -4.87 16.86 -13.14
N ASN A 131 -5.40 15.80 -12.52
CA ASN A 131 -6.80 15.45 -12.65
C ASN A 131 -7.69 16.16 -11.62
N ARG A 132 -7.21 16.33 -10.38
CA ARG A 132 -8.03 16.94 -9.30
C ARG A 132 -7.78 18.43 -9.16
N LYS A 133 -6.53 18.87 -9.15
CA LYS A 133 -6.17 20.29 -9.00
C LYS A 133 -6.08 21.07 -10.32
N HIS A 134 -6.00 20.38 -11.46
CA HIS A 134 -5.75 20.98 -12.78
C HIS A 134 -4.49 21.86 -12.81
N GLN A 135 -3.46 21.47 -12.06
CA GLN A 135 -2.19 22.15 -11.94
C GLN A 135 -1.08 21.35 -12.63
N THR A 136 -0.35 21.99 -13.53
CA THR A 136 0.84 21.41 -14.17
C THR A 136 2.04 21.49 -13.25
N VAL A 137 2.72 20.36 -13.04
CA VAL A 137 3.90 20.27 -12.18
C VAL A 137 5.01 19.48 -12.86
N GLU A 138 6.27 19.76 -12.52
CA GLU A 138 7.40 18.91 -12.89
C GLU A 138 7.55 17.77 -11.87
N MET A 139 7.44 16.53 -12.35
CA MET A 139 7.48 15.36 -11.48
C MET A 139 8.88 14.78 -11.41
N ILE A 140 9.44 14.70 -10.21
CA ILE A 140 10.77 14.12 -9.94
C ILE A 140 10.60 12.82 -9.15
N LYS A 141 10.87 11.68 -9.79
CA LYS A 141 10.79 10.38 -9.13
C LYS A 141 12.04 10.12 -8.29
N LEU A 142 11.82 9.81 -7.00
CA LEU A 142 12.84 9.32 -6.07
C LEU A 142 12.43 7.93 -5.55
N ASN A 143 13.40 7.19 -4.97
CA ASN A 143 13.16 5.84 -4.45
C ASN A 143 13.08 5.78 -2.91
N GLY A 144 13.46 6.84 -2.22
CA GLY A 144 13.44 6.97 -0.75
C GLY A 144 14.03 8.29 -0.29
N SER A 145 13.97 8.56 1.01
CA SER A 145 14.42 9.82 1.63
C SER A 145 13.85 11.06 0.91
N ILE A 146 12.56 11.00 0.65
CA ILE A 146 11.87 12.00 -0.18
C ILE A 146 11.91 13.37 0.47
N GLU A 147 11.91 13.43 1.82
CA GLU A 147 11.94 14.66 2.62
C GLU A 147 13.20 15.50 2.36
N LEU A 148 14.28 14.87 1.88
CA LEU A 148 15.52 15.55 1.56
C LEU A 148 15.35 16.52 0.36
N ALA A 149 14.46 16.23 -0.58
CA ALA A 149 14.33 16.97 -1.82
C ALA A 149 14.05 18.47 -1.64
N PRO A 150 13.10 18.92 -0.82
CA PRO A 150 12.91 20.36 -0.59
C PRO A 150 14.04 20.99 0.22
N ILE A 151 14.70 20.23 1.09
CA ILE A 151 15.79 20.75 1.94
C ILE A 151 17.01 21.12 1.10
N VAL A 152 17.32 20.34 0.07
CA VAL A 152 18.47 20.57 -0.84
C VAL A 152 18.07 21.38 -2.08
N GLY A 153 16.83 21.86 -2.17
CA GLY A 153 16.36 22.67 -3.31
C GLY A 153 16.10 21.90 -4.60
N LEU A 154 15.90 20.57 -4.52
CA LEU A 154 15.56 19.74 -5.68
C LEU A 154 14.09 19.95 -6.09
N SER A 155 13.19 20.14 -5.14
CA SER A 155 11.75 20.38 -5.38
C SER A 155 11.19 21.40 -4.38
N GLU A 156 10.09 22.02 -4.71
CA GLU A 156 9.36 22.92 -3.80
C GLU A 156 8.53 22.14 -2.78
N VAL A 157 7.94 21.01 -3.22
CA VAL A 157 7.11 20.13 -2.39
C VAL A 157 7.40 18.66 -2.68
N ILE A 158 6.89 17.82 -1.81
CA ILE A 158 6.91 16.35 -1.97
C ILE A 158 5.48 15.80 -1.91
N VAL A 159 5.27 14.63 -2.51
CA VAL A 159 4.10 13.79 -2.24
C VAL A 159 4.59 12.50 -1.60
N ASP A 160 4.20 12.27 -0.35
CA ASP A 160 4.66 11.11 0.40
C ASP A 160 3.64 10.66 1.45
N ILE A 161 3.88 9.48 2.02
CA ILE A 161 3.07 8.89 3.08
C ILE A 161 3.42 9.55 4.41
N VAL A 162 2.38 9.96 5.13
CA VAL A 162 2.48 10.53 6.47
C VAL A 162 1.67 9.69 7.45
N GLU A 163 2.33 9.11 8.45
CA GLU A 163 1.69 8.43 9.57
C GLU A 163 1.55 9.40 10.76
N THR A 164 2.65 9.80 11.39
CA THR A 164 2.67 10.72 12.53
C THR A 164 3.16 12.12 12.18
N GLY A 165 3.86 12.26 11.08
CA GLY A 165 4.51 13.50 10.63
C GLY A 165 5.75 13.91 11.44
N SER A 166 6.30 13.02 12.30
CA SER A 166 7.51 13.32 13.07
C SER A 166 8.70 13.66 12.20
N THR A 167 8.98 12.81 11.20
CA THR A 167 10.09 13.04 10.25
C THR A 167 9.97 14.39 9.54
N LEU A 168 8.76 14.78 9.13
CA LEU A 168 8.53 16.09 8.51
C LEU A 168 8.91 17.23 9.46
N ARG A 169 8.38 17.20 10.70
CA ARG A 169 8.63 18.25 11.70
C ARG A 169 10.11 18.38 12.06
N GLU A 170 10.81 17.26 12.22
CA GLU A 170 12.25 17.26 12.51
C GLU A 170 13.08 17.90 11.40
N ASN A 171 12.56 17.92 10.18
CA ASN A 171 13.22 18.49 9.01
C ASN A 171 12.63 19.83 8.54
N GLY A 172 11.82 20.49 9.39
CA GLY A 172 11.25 21.81 9.06
C GLY A 172 10.17 21.77 7.97
N LEU A 173 9.61 20.59 7.71
CA LEU A 173 8.53 20.40 6.74
C LEU A 173 7.19 20.23 7.45
N THR A 174 6.11 20.51 6.76
CA THR A 174 4.75 20.35 7.24
C THR A 174 3.85 19.72 6.18
N VAL A 175 2.70 19.22 6.59
CA VAL A 175 1.63 18.81 5.68
C VAL A 175 0.94 20.05 5.14
N LEU A 176 0.98 20.24 3.84
CA LEU A 176 0.35 21.34 3.15
C LEU A 176 -1.07 20.97 2.71
N GLU A 177 -1.25 19.79 2.14
CA GLU A 177 -2.55 19.27 1.68
C GLU A 177 -2.62 17.77 1.91
N GLU A 178 -3.81 17.22 2.14
CA GLU A 178 -4.07 15.80 2.20
C GLU A 178 -4.62 15.32 0.86
N VAL A 179 -4.01 14.27 0.30
CA VAL A 179 -4.39 13.68 -0.99
C VAL A 179 -5.45 12.61 -0.81
N CYS A 180 -5.19 11.63 0.06
CA CYS A 180 -6.14 10.56 0.40
C CYS A 180 -5.71 9.78 1.66
N PRO A 181 -6.69 9.19 2.39
CA PRO A 181 -6.38 8.22 3.45
C PRO A 181 -5.88 6.89 2.86
N LEU A 182 -5.05 6.20 3.61
CA LEU A 182 -4.43 4.92 3.25
C LEU A 182 -4.59 3.91 4.38
N SER A 183 -4.73 2.63 4.01
CA SER A 183 -4.71 1.50 4.94
C SER A 183 -4.32 0.22 4.19
N ALA A 184 -4.12 -0.88 4.92
CA ALA A 184 -3.94 -2.19 4.30
C ALA A 184 -5.23 -2.68 3.64
N ARG A 185 -5.08 -3.30 2.47
CA ARG A 185 -6.18 -3.78 1.63
C ARG A 185 -5.97 -5.24 1.25
N MET A 186 -7.07 -5.97 1.16
CA MET A 186 -7.12 -7.26 0.50
C MET A 186 -7.52 -7.06 -0.96
N VAL A 187 -6.68 -7.56 -1.86
CA VAL A 187 -6.93 -7.58 -3.31
C VAL A 187 -7.02 -9.00 -3.81
N VAL A 188 -7.79 -9.23 -4.88
CA VAL A 188 -8.06 -10.55 -5.42
C VAL A 188 -7.88 -10.54 -6.94
N ASN A 189 -7.30 -11.61 -7.47
CA ASN A 189 -7.23 -11.87 -8.91
C ASN A 189 -8.65 -12.05 -9.47
N GLN A 190 -8.93 -11.43 -10.62
CA GLN A 190 -10.28 -11.43 -11.21
C GLN A 190 -10.76 -12.85 -11.62
N VAL A 191 -9.85 -13.68 -12.11
CA VAL A 191 -10.16 -15.08 -12.49
C VAL A 191 -10.36 -15.93 -11.23
N SER A 192 -9.47 -15.81 -10.25
CA SER A 192 -9.56 -16.53 -8.98
C SER A 192 -10.85 -16.20 -8.24
N MET A 193 -11.29 -14.93 -8.26
CA MET A 193 -12.56 -14.52 -7.67
C MET A 193 -13.77 -15.23 -8.27
N ARG A 194 -13.71 -15.60 -9.55
CA ARG A 194 -14.76 -16.38 -10.23
C ARG A 194 -14.65 -17.87 -9.97
N MET A 195 -13.43 -18.40 -10.05
CA MET A 195 -13.17 -19.85 -9.96
C MET A 195 -13.30 -20.40 -8.53
N GLU A 196 -12.96 -19.59 -7.53
CA GLU A 196 -12.94 -19.94 -6.11
C GLU A 196 -13.86 -19.03 -5.28
N ASN A 197 -14.96 -18.59 -5.89
CA ASN A 197 -15.84 -17.56 -5.33
C ASN A 197 -16.29 -17.87 -3.89
N GLU A 198 -16.78 -19.08 -3.64
CA GLU A 198 -17.30 -19.49 -2.32
C GLU A 198 -16.20 -19.40 -1.24
N ARG A 199 -15.00 -19.90 -1.54
CA ARG A 199 -13.87 -19.90 -0.59
C ARG A 199 -13.36 -18.49 -0.32
N ILE A 200 -13.18 -17.69 -1.38
CA ILE A 200 -12.69 -16.32 -1.25
C ILE A 200 -13.73 -15.46 -0.54
N THR A 201 -15.00 -15.59 -0.88
CA THR A 201 -16.09 -14.84 -0.21
C THR A 201 -16.18 -15.22 1.26
N LYS A 202 -16.08 -16.52 1.60
CA LYS A 202 -16.06 -16.96 2.99
C LYS A 202 -14.88 -16.33 3.76
N LEU A 203 -13.67 -16.39 3.20
CA LEU A 203 -12.48 -15.78 3.82
C LEU A 203 -12.68 -14.27 4.04
N ILE A 204 -13.25 -13.55 3.06
CA ILE A 204 -13.54 -12.11 3.19
C ILE A 204 -14.52 -11.87 4.36
N GLN A 205 -15.57 -12.69 4.48
CA GLN A 205 -16.58 -12.56 5.54
C GLN A 205 -15.97 -12.86 6.93
N ASP A 206 -15.18 -13.93 7.03
CA ASP A 206 -14.51 -14.33 8.27
C ASP A 206 -13.54 -13.23 8.73
N LEU A 207 -12.69 -12.71 7.83
CA LEU A 207 -11.78 -11.61 8.13
C LEU A 207 -12.54 -10.33 8.50
N LYS A 208 -13.62 -9.99 7.80
CA LYS A 208 -14.45 -8.82 8.11
C LYS A 208 -15.07 -8.94 9.51
N GLY A 209 -15.52 -10.12 9.90
CA GLY A 209 -16.02 -10.38 11.25
C GLY A 209 -14.96 -10.24 12.35
N ALA A 210 -13.70 -10.55 12.04
CA ALA A 210 -12.58 -10.46 12.99
C ALA A 210 -11.98 -9.04 13.12
N LEU A 211 -12.40 -8.09 12.28
CA LEU A 211 -11.97 -6.68 12.33
C LEU A 211 -12.82 -5.82 13.28
N VAL A 212 -13.89 -6.36 13.82
CA VAL A 212 -14.85 -5.68 14.73
C VAL A 212 -14.39 -5.74 16.17
#